data_0d06eb14370551b831a7a28176508a70
#
_entry.id   0d06eb14370551b831a7a28176508a70
#
_cell.length_a   1.000
_cell.length_b   1.000
_cell.length_c   1.000
_cell.angle_alpha   90.00
_cell.angle_beta   90.00
_cell.angle_gamma   90.00
#
_symmetry.space_group_name_H-M   'P 1'
#
loop_
_entity.id
_entity.type
_entity.pdbx_description
1 polymer ?
#
loop_
_entity_poly.entity_id
_entity_poly.type
_entity_poly.pdbx_seq_one_letter_code
_entity_poly.pdbx_strand_id
1 'polypeptide(L)'
;MRDGWKFYEGKPNRIMINTPPGHSKSTTITVFYTVYKICMDHSTRVIIISETKPLADDFLHQIKVLLTDDRYARMHAAYAPAGGFKGSDNKTWNSNRIRVSGADAAAERKGAVPNKDATVEALGWGSQIYGRRADLIIMDDVATLGNAHFHEKQIRQINQDVASRLHGGKLLIVGTRVGSTDLYSELSNGDNFSSGVSPWTALRQPAVGRFAPEADDWVTLWPESSTPYDIESEQLPNGMYPMFPGSKLSDIRDSMPAGTWALVYQQEDVAEDAIFSATAVNAATNRARKPGPLTAGALGHPRHGSEGMYTIASMDPAMGMDGQTFTLVGKVNRADQKRYVENAWVQQNPGAAYIIDTIKRVTDEYGVNEWVIEENAFQSFLLGLPELRSFMSTRGVRMQPHYTSRNKIDPDLGVASMSPLFGSVRRVVDGGRWEHNDDNLVELPHPDYSPGIKALRDQLMTWIPGKRGKELVQDGPMALWFFELRARTVLGYGNGNKKPQDFVDSRFVSRKRARRRFTAPAHILEGGEYVG
;
A
#
# COMPACT_ATOMS: atom_id res chain seq x y z
N MET A 1 11.11 -19.23 -7.59
CA MET A 1 11.72 -18.14 -8.39
C MET A 1 11.93 -18.50 -9.85
N ARG A 2 12.49 -19.68 -10.20
CA ARG A 2 12.83 -20.05 -11.58
C ARG A 2 11.60 -20.06 -12.52
N ASP A 3 10.46 -20.53 -12.06
CA ASP A 3 9.24 -20.63 -12.87
C ASP A 3 8.48 -19.29 -12.92
N GLY A 4 8.57 -18.46 -11.88
CA GLY A 4 8.04 -17.10 -11.89
C GLY A 4 8.71 -16.18 -12.91
N TRP A 5 10.03 -16.31 -13.06
CA TRP A 5 10.78 -15.53 -14.05
C TRP A 5 10.41 -15.83 -15.49
N LYS A 6 10.17 -17.10 -15.83
CA LYS A 6 9.71 -17.50 -17.18
C LYS A 6 8.37 -16.89 -17.53
N PHE A 7 7.48 -16.71 -16.55
CA PHE A 7 6.18 -16.09 -16.76
C PHE A 7 6.30 -14.62 -17.17
N TYR A 8 7.28 -13.90 -16.60
CA TYR A 8 7.52 -12.48 -16.88
C TYR A 8 8.48 -12.22 -18.05
N GLU A 9 9.27 -13.20 -18.47
CA GLU A 9 10.30 -13.07 -19.52
C GLU A 9 9.71 -12.97 -20.95
N GLY A 10 8.59 -12.68 -21.19
CA GLY A 10 8.04 -12.50 -22.54
C GLY A 10 7.27 -11.22 -22.76
N LYS A 11 6.77 -10.55 -21.73
CA LYS A 11 5.75 -9.51 -21.92
C LYS A 11 5.93 -8.21 -21.13
N PRO A 12 6.03 -8.11 -19.82
CA PRO A 12 6.22 -6.80 -19.22
C PRO A 12 7.67 -6.34 -19.40
N ASN A 13 7.83 -5.11 -19.84
CA ASN A 13 9.15 -4.48 -19.93
C ASN A 13 9.49 -3.66 -18.68
N ARG A 14 8.56 -3.52 -17.73
CA ARG A 14 8.73 -2.84 -16.44
C ARG A 14 8.25 -3.76 -15.32
N ILE A 15 9.16 -4.16 -14.46
CA ILE A 15 8.87 -5.11 -13.37
C ILE A 15 9.38 -4.51 -12.07
N MET A 16 8.54 -4.52 -11.06
CA MET A 16 8.85 -4.10 -9.71
C MET A 16 8.83 -5.31 -8.78
N ILE A 17 9.89 -5.48 -8.00
CA ILE A 17 10.07 -6.61 -7.10
C ILE A 17 10.27 -6.08 -5.69
N ASN A 18 9.28 -6.30 -4.83
CA ASN A 18 9.36 -5.96 -3.42
C ASN A 18 9.54 -7.22 -2.58
N THR A 19 10.57 -7.21 -1.75
CA THR A 19 10.97 -8.34 -0.91
C THR A 19 11.42 -7.81 0.45
N PRO A 20 11.21 -8.55 1.55
CA PRO A 20 11.66 -8.13 2.88
C PRO A 20 13.18 -7.90 2.97
N PRO A 21 13.63 -7.12 3.95
CA PRO A 21 15.05 -6.96 4.23
C PRO A 21 15.73 -8.31 4.51
N GLY A 22 16.98 -8.44 4.10
CA GLY A 22 17.79 -9.66 4.36
C GLY A 22 17.43 -10.88 3.51
N HIS A 23 16.37 -10.85 2.69
CA HIS A 23 15.91 -12.00 1.89
C HIS A 23 16.59 -12.09 0.50
N SER A 24 17.86 -11.73 0.40
CA SER A 24 18.71 -11.89 -0.79
C SER A 24 18.18 -11.28 -2.10
N LYS A 25 17.33 -10.26 -2.02
CA LYS A 25 16.78 -9.62 -3.21
C LYS A 25 17.87 -9.12 -4.18
N SER A 26 18.81 -8.34 -3.67
CA SER A 26 19.89 -7.76 -4.47
C SER A 26 20.85 -8.82 -5.01
N THR A 27 21.24 -9.78 -4.18
CA THR A 27 22.10 -10.89 -4.61
C THR A 27 21.46 -11.69 -5.74
N THR A 28 20.17 -12.01 -5.61
CA THR A 28 19.47 -12.84 -6.60
C THR A 28 19.17 -12.05 -7.88
N ILE A 29 18.66 -10.84 -7.75
CA ILE A 29 18.14 -10.06 -8.89
C ILE A 29 19.25 -9.20 -9.51
N THR A 30 19.98 -8.45 -8.69
CA THR A 30 20.96 -7.48 -9.22
C THR A 30 22.25 -8.20 -9.61
N VAL A 31 22.70 -9.17 -8.84
CA VAL A 31 23.97 -9.87 -9.12
C VAL A 31 23.75 -11.13 -9.98
N PHE A 32 23.05 -12.14 -9.48
CA PHE A 32 22.97 -13.43 -10.18
C PHE A 32 22.19 -13.35 -11.49
N TYR A 33 21.09 -12.60 -11.54
CA TYR A 33 20.36 -12.45 -12.81
C TYR A 33 21.17 -11.68 -13.85
N THR A 34 21.97 -10.69 -13.44
CA THR A 34 22.90 -9.98 -14.34
C THR A 34 23.93 -10.96 -14.91
N VAL A 35 24.56 -11.79 -14.07
CA VAL A 35 25.51 -12.82 -14.53
C VAL A 35 24.84 -13.83 -15.46
N TYR A 36 23.63 -14.29 -15.12
CA TYR A 36 22.84 -15.15 -15.99
C TYR A 36 22.61 -14.52 -17.38
N LYS A 37 22.24 -13.25 -17.44
CA LYS A 37 22.02 -12.54 -18.72
C LYS A 37 23.31 -12.46 -19.53
N ILE A 38 24.45 -12.19 -18.89
CA ILE A 38 25.76 -12.17 -19.53
C ILE A 38 26.13 -13.56 -20.07
N CYS A 39 25.92 -14.63 -19.30
CA CYS A 39 26.18 -16.00 -19.71
C CYS A 39 25.35 -16.41 -20.93
N MET A 40 24.08 -15.98 -20.99
CA MET A 40 23.20 -16.29 -22.11
C MET A 40 23.52 -15.44 -23.35
N ASP A 41 24.04 -14.23 -23.17
CA ASP A 41 24.33 -13.30 -24.24
C ASP A 41 25.40 -12.28 -23.84
N HIS A 42 26.62 -12.47 -24.32
CA HIS A 42 27.76 -11.60 -24.04
C HIS A 42 27.57 -10.15 -24.57
N SER A 43 26.68 -9.94 -25.53
CA SER A 43 26.36 -8.59 -26.06
C SER A 43 25.38 -7.82 -25.19
N THR A 44 24.83 -8.42 -24.13
CA THR A 44 23.89 -7.76 -23.20
C THR A 44 24.55 -6.56 -22.51
N ARG A 45 23.82 -5.44 -22.46
CA ARG A 45 24.22 -4.22 -21.77
C ARG A 45 23.34 -4.00 -20.56
N VAL A 46 23.94 -3.94 -19.39
CA VAL A 46 23.25 -3.80 -18.11
C VAL A 46 23.68 -2.50 -17.44
N ILE A 47 22.71 -1.72 -16.97
CA ILE A 47 22.97 -0.59 -16.07
C ILE A 47 22.37 -0.93 -14.72
N ILE A 48 23.20 -0.86 -13.66
CA ILE A 48 22.79 -1.01 -12.28
C ILE A 48 22.77 0.37 -11.63
N ILE A 49 21.65 0.72 -11.03
CA ILE A 49 21.46 2.00 -10.33
C ILE A 49 21.10 1.68 -8.88
N SER A 50 21.83 2.22 -7.92
CA SER A 50 21.49 2.13 -6.50
C SER A 50 21.38 3.52 -5.89
N GLU A 51 20.87 3.63 -4.66
CA GLU A 51 20.77 4.92 -3.97
C GLU A 51 22.12 5.67 -4.00
N THR A 52 23.21 4.95 -3.72
CA THR A 52 24.55 5.52 -3.73
C THR A 52 25.47 4.82 -4.75
N LYS A 53 26.45 5.58 -5.23
CA LYS A 53 27.44 5.03 -6.16
C LYS A 53 28.29 3.88 -5.56
N PRO A 54 28.79 3.97 -4.30
CA PRO A 54 29.52 2.86 -3.68
C PRO A 54 28.71 1.56 -3.65
N LEU A 55 27.42 1.61 -3.29
CA LEU A 55 26.56 0.42 -3.27
C LEU A 55 26.42 -0.22 -4.65
N ALA A 56 26.27 0.60 -5.70
CA ALA A 56 26.23 0.09 -7.08
C ALA A 56 27.59 -0.56 -7.48
N ASP A 57 28.71 0.02 -7.06
CA ASP A 57 30.05 -0.52 -7.31
C ASP A 57 30.27 -1.86 -6.59
N ASP A 58 29.72 -2.04 -5.39
CA ASP A 58 29.78 -3.31 -4.66
C ASP A 58 29.07 -4.43 -5.40
N PHE A 59 27.90 -4.16 -6.00
CA PHE A 59 27.22 -5.14 -6.86
C PHE A 59 28.06 -5.49 -8.09
N LEU A 60 28.66 -4.50 -8.72
CA LEU A 60 29.56 -4.75 -9.85
C LEU A 60 30.79 -5.57 -9.42
N HIS A 61 31.33 -5.32 -8.23
CA HIS A 61 32.44 -6.12 -7.68
C HIS A 61 32.04 -7.59 -7.51
N GLN A 62 30.85 -7.86 -6.93
CA GLN A 62 30.34 -9.22 -6.80
C GLN A 62 30.15 -9.90 -8.17
N ILE A 63 29.63 -9.20 -9.17
CA ILE A 63 29.50 -9.70 -10.54
C ILE A 63 30.88 -10.05 -11.12
N LYS A 64 31.87 -9.20 -10.90
CA LYS A 64 33.26 -9.47 -11.35
C LYS A 64 33.85 -10.73 -10.72
N VAL A 65 33.62 -10.90 -9.41
CA VAL A 65 34.06 -12.13 -8.71
C VAL A 65 33.42 -13.35 -9.34
N LEU A 66 32.11 -13.36 -9.57
CA LEU A 66 31.41 -14.48 -10.22
C LEU A 66 31.98 -14.80 -11.62
N LEU A 67 32.38 -13.78 -12.38
CA LEU A 67 32.86 -13.91 -13.74
C LEU A 67 34.35 -14.27 -13.84
N THR A 68 35.14 -14.22 -12.74
CA THR A 68 36.62 -14.42 -12.79
C THR A 68 37.18 -15.35 -11.74
N ASP A 69 36.46 -15.70 -10.68
CA ASP A 69 36.95 -16.54 -9.60
C ASP A 69 36.86 -18.03 -9.96
N ASP A 70 37.92 -18.78 -9.73
CA ASP A 70 38.04 -20.21 -10.06
C ASP A 70 37.02 -21.11 -9.34
N ARG A 71 36.43 -20.63 -8.23
CA ARG A 71 35.32 -21.32 -7.58
C ARG A 71 34.13 -21.54 -8.51
N TYR A 72 33.99 -20.73 -9.55
CA TYR A 72 32.94 -20.80 -10.56
C TYR A 72 33.42 -21.43 -11.88
N ALA A 73 34.49 -22.17 -11.88
CA ALA A 73 35.11 -22.78 -13.07
C ALA A 73 34.12 -23.58 -13.94
N ARG A 74 33.12 -24.26 -13.33
CA ARG A 74 32.08 -24.99 -14.08
C ARG A 74 31.21 -24.04 -14.91
N MET A 75 30.84 -22.88 -14.36
CA MET A 75 30.10 -21.85 -15.08
C MET A 75 30.99 -21.25 -16.19
N HIS A 76 32.25 -20.95 -15.87
CA HIS A 76 33.19 -20.42 -16.86
C HIS A 76 33.38 -21.38 -18.03
N ALA A 77 33.59 -22.66 -17.77
CA ALA A 77 33.73 -23.67 -18.81
C ALA A 77 32.52 -23.80 -19.73
N ALA A 78 31.31 -23.55 -19.20
CA ALA A 78 30.08 -23.67 -19.95
C ALA A 78 29.70 -22.39 -20.74
N TYR A 79 30.08 -21.21 -20.25
CA TYR A 79 29.52 -19.94 -20.75
C TYR A 79 30.58 -18.87 -21.07
N ALA A 80 31.82 -18.99 -20.61
CA ALA A 80 32.82 -17.97 -20.92
C ALA A 80 33.25 -18.03 -22.39
N PRO A 81 33.51 -16.88 -23.01
CA PRO A 81 34.11 -16.83 -24.32
C PRO A 81 35.56 -17.32 -24.26
N ALA A 82 36.18 -17.61 -25.42
CA ALA A 82 37.59 -18.00 -25.51
C ALA A 82 38.47 -16.93 -24.82
N GLY A 83 39.30 -17.36 -23.88
CA GLY A 83 40.12 -16.47 -23.06
C GLY A 83 39.45 -15.92 -21.79
N GLY A 84 38.29 -16.45 -21.42
CA GLY A 84 37.53 -16.05 -20.21
C GLY A 84 36.70 -14.78 -20.37
N PHE A 85 35.88 -14.45 -19.39
CA PHE A 85 35.03 -13.26 -19.45
C PHE A 85 35.82 -11.95 -19.45
N LYS A 86 36.95 -11.88 -18.74
CA LYS A 86 37.75 -10.67 -18.64
C LYS A 86 38.60 -10.38 -19.90
N GLY A 87 39.08 -11.41 -20.56
CA GLY A 87 40.05 -11.27 -21.69
C GLY A 87 41.35 -10.62 -21.28
N SER A 88 42.43 -10.86 -22.08
CA SER A 88 43.77 -10.32 -21.82
C SER A 88 43.88 -8.80 -22.13
N ASP A 89 43.14 -8.31 -23.12
CA ASP A 89 43.24 -6.93 -23.61
C ASP A 89 42.11 -6.02 -23.15
N ASN A 90 41.41 -6.37 -22.06
CA ASN A 90 40.23 -5.70 -21.63
C ASN A 90 40.52 -4.35 -20.95
N LYS A 91 40.48 -3.28 -21.72
CA LYS A 91 40.65 -1.88 -21.27
C LYS A 91 39.52 -1.39 -20.38
N THR A 92 38.36 -2.05 -20.40
CA THR A 92 37.17 -1.64 -19.67
C THR A 92 36.82 -2.69 -18.60
N TRP A 93 37.67 -2.81 -17.59
CA TRP A 93 37.43 -3.67 -16.44
C TRP A 93 37.85 -2.95 -15.14
N ASN A 94 37.07 -1.93 -14.80
CA ASN A 94 37.39 -1.04 -13.69
C ASN A 94 36.33 -1.09 -12.59
N SER A 95 36.38 -0.21 -11.58
CA SER A 95 35.47 -0.24 -10.42
C SER A 95 34.02 0.03 -10.76
N ASN A 96 33.74 0.79 -11.81
CA ASN A 96 32.40 1.26 -12.11
C ASN A 96 31.79 0.71 -13.41
N ARG A 97 32.58 0.03 -14.25
CA ARG A 97 32.08 -0.60 -15.48
C ARG A 97 32.99 -1.72 -15.97
N ILE A 98 32.39 -2.73 -16.60
CA ILE A 98 33.08 -3.84 -17.24
C ILE A 98 32.54 -4.07 -18.65
N ARG A 99 33.45 -4.57 -19.51
CA ARG A 99 33.09 -5.11 -20.81
C ARG A 99 33.63 -6.52 -20.90
N VAL A 100 32.78 -7.52 -21.09
CA VAL A 100 33.23 -8.90 -21.21
C VAL A 100 33.87 -9.14 -22.59
N SER A 101 34.85 -10.05 -22.64
CA SER A 101 35.39 -10.50 -23.91
C SER A 101 34.32 -11.22 -24.72
N GLY A 102 34.39 -11.18 -26.03
CA GLY A 102 33.37 -11.78 -26.88
C GLY A 102 32.09 -10.91 -27.06
N ALA A 103 31.95 -9.77 -26.38
CA ALA A 103 30.79 -8.88 -26.51
C ALA A 103 30.63 -8.39 -27.97
N ASP A 104 31.68 -7.99 -28.64
CA ASP A 104 31.64 -7.54 -30.03
C ASP A 104 31.26 -8.66 -30.99
N ALA A 105 31.92 -9.82 -30.88
CA ALA A 105 31.60 -10.99 -31.69
C ALA A 105 30.15 -11.48 -31.46
N ALA A 106 29.61 -11.36 -30.26
CA ALA A 106 28.22 -11.67 -29.97
C ALA A 106 27.27 -10.65 -30.59
N ALA A 107 27.60 -9.37 -30.60
CA ALA A 107 26.82 -8.31 -31.26
C ALA A 107 26.82 -8.49 -32.78
N GLU A 108 27.97 -8.76 -33.38
CA GLU A 108 28.10 -9.00 -34.82
C GLU A 108 27.29 -10.21 -35.31
N ARG A 109 27.26 -11.30 -34.54
CA ARG A 109 26.41 -12.47 -34.84
C ARG A 109 24.92 -12.16 -34.88
N LYS A 110 24.49 -11.08 -34.22
CA LYS A 110 23.12 -10.57 -34.25
C LYS A 110 22.89 -9.50 -35.32
N GLY A 111 23.89 -9.21 -36.16
CA GLY A 111 23.84 -8.13 -37.14
C GLY A 111 23.91 -6.74 -36.54
N ALA A 112 24.34 -6.62 -35.28
CA ALA A 112 24.53 -5.34 -34.61
C ALA A 112 25.97 -4.85 -34.79
N VAL A 113 26.15 -3.55 -34.94
CA VAL A 113 27.47 -2.94 -34.95
C VAL A 113 28.07 -2.97 -33.54
N PRO A 114 29.35 -3.39 -33.35
CA PRO A 114 30.03 -3.27 -32.08
C PRO A 114 29.91 -1.86 -31.53
N ASN A 115 29.53 -1.74 -30.28
CA ASN A 115 29.29 -0.45 -29.65
C ASN A 115 30.29 -0.18 -28.51
N LYS A 116 30.36 1.09 -28.10
CA LYS A 116 31.26 1.54 -27.02
C LYS A 116 30.71 1.26 -25.61
N ASP A 117 29.46 0.81 -25.49
CA ASP A 117 28.81 0.65 -24.20
C ASP A 117 29.38 -0.53 -23.43
N ALA A 118 29.45 -0.42 -22.12
CA ALA A 118 29.91 -1.47 -21.23
C ALA A 118 28.89 -2.63 -21.19
N THR A 119 29.37 -3.84 -20.85
CA THR A 119 28.49 -4.97 -20.54
C THR A 119 27.72 -4.72 -19.23
N VAL A 120 28.41 -4.21 -18.19
CA VAL A 120 27.77 -3.74 -16.97
C VAL A 120 28.35 -2.39 -16.58
N GLU A 121 27.49 -1.46 -16.24
CA GLU A 121 27.86 -0.17 -15.67
C GLU A 121 27.08 0.11 -14.39
N ALA A 122 27.78 0.51 -13.33
CA ALA A 122 27.24 0.82 -12.02
C ALA A 122 27.12 2.35 -11.84
N LEU A 123 25.96 2.82 -11.39
CA LEU A 123 25.64 4.23 -11.22
C LEU A 123 24.94 4.47 -9.88
N GLY A 124 25.24 5.59 -9.24
CA GLY A 124 24.43 6.08 -8.14
C GLY A 124 23.16 6.81 -8.64
N TRP A 125 22.12 6.84 -7.82
CA TRP A 125 20.90 7.59 -8.14
C TRP A 125 21.21 9.06 -8.42
N GLY A 126 20.59 9.61 -9.44
CA GLY A 126 20.85 10.99 -9.88
C GLY A 126 22.13 11.18 -10.70
N SER A 127 22.93 10.13 -10.94
CA SER A 127 24.08 10.22 -11.84
C SER A 127 23.67 10.48 -13.27
N GLN A 128 24.56 11.13 -14.04
CA GLN A 128 24.33 11.39 -15.46
C GLN A 128 24.28 10.08 -16.26
N ILE A 129 23.10 9.75 -16.79
CA ILE A 129 22.87 8.52 -17.58
C ILE A 129 22.82 8.78 -19.09
N TYR A 130 22.87 10.05 -19.51
CA TYR A 130 22.76 10.44 -20.92
C TYR A 130 23.88 9.87 -21.77
N GLY A 131 23.55 9.49 -23.01
CA GLY A 131 24.49 8.92 -23.97
C GLY A 131 24.78 7.42 -23.77
N ARG A 132 24.15 6.77 -22.76
CA ARG A 132 24.22 5.33 -22.53
C ARG A 132 23.01 4.62 -23.12
N ARG A 133 23.16 3.33 -23.43
CA ARG A 133 22.08 2.44 -23.87
C ARG A 133 22.16 1.14 -23.10
N ALA A 134 21.01 0.57 -22.75
CA ALA A 134 20.94 -0.69 -22.04
C ALA A 134 19.83 -1.58 -22.59
N ASP A 135 20.07 -2.88 -22.49
CA ASP A 135 19.07 -3.94 -22.73
C ASP A 135 18.39 -4.35 -21.43
N LEU A 136 19.04 -4.06 -20.31
CA LEU A 136 18.53 -4.28 -18.97
C LEU A 136 18.97 -3.13 -18.05
N ILE A 137 18.04 -2.52 -17.34
CA ILE A 137 18.33 -1.58 -16.26
C ILE A 137 17.77 -2.14 -14.98
N ILE A 138 18.59 -2.22 -13.94
CA ILE A 138 18.18 -2.66 -12.60
C ILE A 138 18.38 -1.49 -11.65
N MET A 139 17.31 -1.05 -11.01
CA MET A 139 17.33 -0.07 -9.94
C MET A 139 17.14 -0.81 -8.61
N ASP A 140 18.18 -0.82 -7.77
CA ASP A 140 18.22 -1.58 -6.52
C ASP A 140 18.25 -0.64 -5.32
N ASP A 141 17.25 -0.79 -4.45
CA ASP A 141 17.05 0.00 -3.23
C ASP A 141 17.20 1.53 -3.46
N VAL A 142 16.60 2.04 -4.55
CA VAL A 142 16.64 3.49 -4.89
C VAL A 142 15.69 4.33 -4.03
N ALA A 143 14.69 3.72 -3.40
CA ALA A 143 13.81 4.35 -2.43
C ALA A 143 14.21 3.91 -1.02
N THR A 144 14.45 4.90 -0.16
CA THR A 144 14.85 4.75 1.24
C THR A 144 13.99 5.63 2.12
N LEU A 145 14.03 5.42 3.45
CA LEU A 145 13.33 6.28 4.41
C LEU A 145 13.72 7.76 4.24
N GLY A 146 14.99 8.04 3.87
CA GLY A 146 15.48 9.39 3.70
C GLY A 146 14.95 10.12 2.46
N ASN A 147 14.53 9.37 1.42
CA ASN A 147 14.09 9.94 0.15
C ASN A 147 12.66 9.55 -0.28
N ALA A 148 11.93 8.82 0.54
CA ALA A 148 10.58 8.35 0.24
C ALA A 148 9.61 9.48 -0.14
N HIS A 149 9.76 10.65 0.50
CA HIS A 149 8.94 11.83 0.24
C HIS A 149 9.23 12.54 -1.11
N PHE A 150 10.26 12.13 -1.83
CA PHE A 150 10.58 12.66 -3.17
C PHE A 150 10.08 11.78 -4.31
N HIS A 151 9.10 10.89 -4.07
CA HIS A 151 8.60 9.91 -5.03
C HIS A 151 8.17 10.52 -6.37
N GLU A 152 7.52 11.69 -6.40
CA GLU A 152 7.17 12.36 -7.66
C GLU A 152 8.40 12.70 -8.51
N LYS A 153 9.45 13.22 -7.89
CA LYS A 153 10.72 13.50 -8.56
C LYS A 153 11.37 12.23 -9.07
N GLN A 154 11.32 11.15 -8.27
CA GLN A 154 11.85 9.85 -8.65
C GLN A 154 11.11 9.27 -9.86
N ILE A 155 9.77 9.31 -9.87
CA ILE A 155 8.94 8.84 -10.99
C ILE A 155 9.28 9.62 -12.28
N ARG A 156 9.40 10.94 -12.17
CA ARG A 156 9.79 11.79 -13.31
C ARG A 156 11.16 11.39 -13.86
N GLN A 157 12.14 11.21 -12.99
CA GLN A 157 13.48 10.80 -13.33
C GLN A 157 13.53 9.41 -13.98
N ILE A 158 12.76 8.45 -13.44
CA ILE A 158 12.61 7.11 -14.03
C ILE A 158 12.05 7.22 -15.46
N ASN A 159 10.99 7.96 -15.65
CA ASN A 159 10.32 8.05 -16.95
C ASN A 159 11.10 8.85 -17.99
N GLN A 160 11.72 9.97 -17.62
CA GLN A 160 12.41 10.86 -18.54
C GLN A 160 13.86 10.44 -18.80
N ASP A 161 14.60 10.09 -17.74
CA ASP A 161 16.03 9.84 -17.86
C ASP A 161 16.34 8.34 -18.03
N VAL A 162 15.83 7.50 -17.14
CA VAL A 162 16.19 6.08 -17.07
C VAL A 162 15.53 5.27 -18.17
N ALA A 163 14.21 5.33 -18.29
CA ALA A 163 13.45 4.51 -19.24
C ALA A 163 13.80 4.85 -20.70
N SER A 164 14.18 6.11 -20.98
CA SER A 164 14.62 6.53 -22.32
C SER A 164 15.96 5.90 -22.76
N ARG A 165 16.69 5.24 -21.86
CA ARG A 165 17.95 4.53 -22.17
C ARG A 165 17.75 3.08 -22.57
N LEU A 166 16.56 2.53 -22.35
CA LEU A 166 16.23 1.19 -22.79
C LEU A 166 16.13 1.11 -24.32
N HIS A 167 16.80 0.11 -24.87
CA HIS A 167 16.74 -0.18 -26.30
C HIS A 167 15.97 -1.48 -26.55
N GLY A 168 14.65 -1.42 -26.38
CA GLY A 168 13.76 -2.58 -26.46
C GLY A 168 13.88 -3.55 -25.26
N GLY A 169 14.57 -3.13 -24.20
CA GLY A 169 14.93 -3.97 -23.06
C GLY A 169 13.95 -3.91 -21.89
N LYS A 170 14.44 -4.36 -20.73
CA LYS A 170 13.66 -4.46 -19.49
C LYS A 170 14.17 -3.50 -18.41
N LEU A 171 13.24 -2.93 -17.66
CA LEU A 171 13.49 -2.11 -16.49
C LEU A 171 12.99 -2.85 -15.25
N LEU A 172 13.91 -3.17 -14.34
CA LEU A 172 13.61 -3.79 -13.05
C LEU A 172 13.81 -2.76 -11.94
N ILE A 173 12.87 -2.72 -11.00
CA ILE A 173 13.04 -2.04 -9.71
C ILE A 173 12.99 -3.09 -8.63
N VAL A 174 14.00 -3.14 -7.80
CA VAL A 174 14.12 -4.07 -6.68
C VAL A 174 14.23 -3.28 -5.39
N GLY A 175 13.46 -3.64 -4.38
CA GLY A 175 13.56 -2.96 -3.10
C GLY A 175 12.57 -3.46 -2.06
N THR A 176 12.63 -2.80 -0.91
CA THR A 176 11.72 -3.04 0.21
C THR A 176 10.82 -1.82 0.37
N ARG A 177 9.54 -2.03 0.70
CA ARG A 177 8.62 -0.95 1.03
C ARG A 177 9.11 -0.16 2.23
N VAL A 178 9.08 1.16 2.14
CA VAL A 178 9.58 2.07 3.17
C VAL A 178 8.52 3.04 3.71
N GLY A 179 7.38 3.12 3.04
CA GLY A 179 6.25 3.96 3.44
C GLY A 179 4.98 3.58 2.70
N SER A 180 3.83 3.99 3.22
CA SER A 180 2.53 3.78 2.56
C SER A 180 2.46 4.50 1.20
N THR A 181 3.07 5.69 1.11
CA THR A 181 3.20 6.52 -0.09
C THR A 181 4.66 6.60 -0.53
N ASP A 182 5.30 5.48 -0.79
CA ASP A 182 6.66 5.42 -1.31
C ASP A 182 6.69 5.27 -2.84
N LEU A 183 7.87 5.31 -3.43
CA LEU A 183 8.05 5.13 -4.87
C LEU A 183 7.34 3.88 -5.42
N TYR A 184 7.35 2.78 -4.67
CA TYR A 184 6.77 1.50 -5.13
C TYR A 184 5.25 1.54 -5.15
N SER A 185 4.60 2.17 -4.15
CA SER A 185 3.16 2.37 -4.15
C SER A 185 2.74 3.27 -5.31
N GLU A 186 3.47 4.37 -5.52
CA GLU A 186 3.16 5.35 -6.55
C GLU A 186 3.39 4.82 -7.97
N LEU A 187 4.40 3.98 -8.18
CA LEU A 187 4.59 3.28 -9.45
C LEU A 187 3.50 2.23 -9.73
N SER A 188 2.86 1.72 -8.69
CA SER A 188 1.72 0.80 -8.83
C SER A 188 0.40 1.54 -9.06
N ASN A 189 0.31 2.81 -8.71
CA ASN A 189 -0.89 3.63 -8.84
C ASN A 189 -1.10 4.06 -10.30
N GLY A 190 -2.22 3.64 -10.90
CA GLY A 190 -2.60 3.97 -12.27
C GLY A 190 -2.79 5.47 -12.50
N ASP A 191 -3.20 6.22 -11.49
CA ASP A 191 -3.49 7.66 -11.58
C ASP A 191 -2.24 8.49 -11.92
N ASN A 192 -1.06 7.97 -11.65
CA ASN A 192 0.21 8.61 -12.01
C ASN A 192 0.59 8.48 -13.51
N PHE A 193 -0.26 7.82 -14.30
CA PHE A 193 -0.01 7.58 -15.71
C PHE A 193 -1.19 8.05 -16.58
N SER A 194 -0.88 8.66 -17.71
CA SER A 194 -1.90 9.22 -18.62
C SER A 194 -2.90 8.19 -19.17
N SER A 195 -2.55 6.91 -19.12
CA SER A 195 -3.44 5.81 -19.51
C SER A 195 -4.43 5.40 -18.41
N GLY A 196 -4.30 5.93 -17.18
CA GLY A 196 -5.03 5.47 -16.00
C GLY A 196 -4.65 4.07 -15.52
N VAL A 197 -3.61 3.47 -16.10
CA VAL A 197 -3.14 2.12 -15.75
C VAL A 197 -1.62 2.14 -15.58
N SER A 198 -1.14 1.57 -14.49
CA SER A 198 0.30 1.45 -14.27
C SER A 198 0.94 0.53 -15.33
N PRO A 199 2.04 0.95 -15.97
CA PRO A 199 2.82 0.09 -16.86
C PRO A 199 3.70 -0.91 -16.12
N TRP A 200 3.70 -0.90 -14.79
CA TRP A 200 4.54 -1.73 -13.95
C TRP A 200 3.83 -3.00 -13.52
N THR A 201 4.51 -4.14 -13.68
CA THR A 201 4.08 -5.40 -13.08
C THR A 201 4.76 -5.55 -11.72
N ALA A 202 3.98 -5.53 -10.65
CA ALA A 202 4.47 -5.67 -9.28
C ALA A 202 4.52 -7.14 -8.86
N LEU A 203 5.68 -7.59 -8.38
CA LEU A 203 5.89 -8.86 -7.71
C LEU A 203 6.21 -8.56 -6.24
N ARG A 204 5.27 -8.83 -5.35
CA ARG A 204 5.42 -8.65 -3.90
C ARG A 204 5.62 -10.00 -3.24
N GLN A 205 6.70 -10.15 -2.49
CA GLN A 205 7.06 -11.38 -1.78
C GLN A 205 7.00 -11.11 -0.28
N PRO A 206 5.99 -11.60 0.45
CA PRO A 206 5.94 -11.48 1.90
C PRO A 206 6.98 -12.40 2.55
N ALA A 207 7.49 -12.03 3.73
CA ALA A 207 8.39 -12.87 4.52
C ALA A 207 7.70 -14.17 4.96
N VAL A 208 6.41 -14.10 5.27
CA VAL A 208 5.58 -15.23 5.67
C VAL A 208 4.46 -15.41 4.66
N GLY A 209 4.53 -16.50 3.92
CA GLY A 209 3.49 -16.84 2.93
C GLY A 209 2.26 -17.48 3.55
N ARG A 210 2.43 -18.20 4.67
CA ARG A 210 1.35 -18.80 5.44
C ARG A 210 1.71 -18.84 6.92
N PHE A 211 0.84 -18.25 7.74
CA PHE A 211 0.92 -18.36 9.21
C PHE A 211 0.31 -19.66 9.70
N ALA A 212 0.83 -20.18 10.82
CA ALA A 212 0.31 -21.31 11.57
C ALA A 212 0.22 -20.94 13.07
N PRO A 213 -0.44 -21.75 13.91
CA PRO A 213 -0.53 -21.52 15.35
C PRO A 213 0.84 -21.33 15.99
N GLU A 214 1.73 -22.28 15.77
CA GLU A 214 3.12 -22.20 16.23
C GLU A 214 3.98 -21.48 15.20
N ALA A 215 4.86 -20.62 15.68
CA ALA A 215 5.73 -19.84 14.78
C ALA A 215 6.65 -20.73 13.94
N ASP A 216 7.12 -21.84 14.48
CA ASP A 216 7.99 -22.79 13.78
C ASP A 216 7.29 -23.49 12.60
N ASP A 217 5.97 -23.51 12.58
CA ASP A 217 5.15 -24.08 11.50
C ASP A 217 4.83 -23.05 10.39
N TRP A 218 5.33 -21.84 10.50
CA TRP A 218 5.11 -20.84 9.46
C TRP A 218 5.83 -21.20 8.16
N VAL A 219 5.14 -21.04 7.04
CA VAL A 219 5.77 -21.17 5.72
C VAL A 219 6.39 -19.83 5.37
N THR A 220 7.70 -19.75 5.51
CA THR A 220 8.46 -18.52 5.26
C THR A 220 9.09 -18.50 3.87
N LEU A 221 9.42 -17.32 3.40
CA LEU A 221 10.01 -17.12 2.06
C LEU A 221 11.40 -17.76 1.95
N TRP A 222 12.18 -17.72 3.02
CA TRP A 222 13.56 -18.25 3.03
C TRP A 222 13.92 -18.85 4.39
N PRO A 223 13.39 -20.05 4.71
CA PRO A 223 13.59 -20.67 6.02
C PRO A 223 15.03 -21.12 6.28
N GLU A 224 15.72 -21.62 5.24
CA GLU A 224 17.01 -22.29 5.35
C GLU A 224 17.96 -21.92 4.21
N SER A 225 19.26 -22.04 4.45
CA SER A 225 20.34 -21.81 3.46
C SER A 225 21.44 -22.86 3.57
N SER A 226 22.16 -23.10 2.49
CA SER A 226 23.37 -23.92 2.49
C SER A 226 24.59 -23.23 3.12
N THR A 227 24.49 -21.94 3.40
CA THR A 227 25.53 -21.13 4.04
C THR A 227 24.97 -20.46 5.30
N PRO A 228 25.77 -20.34 6.37
CA PRO A 228 25.31 -19.69 7.60
C PRO A 228 25.01 -18.20 7.37
N TYR A 229 24.06 -17.66 8.12
CA TYR A 229 23.75 -16.24 8.14
C TYR A 229 24.82 -15.45 8.92
N ASP A 230 25.28 -16.02 10.03
CA ASP A 230 26.35 -15.51 10.88
C ASP A 230 27.25 -16.67 11.36
N ILE A 231 28.36 -16.32 12.01
CA ILE A 231 29.39 -17.28 12.46
C ILE A 231 28.84 -18.21 13.56
N GLU A 232 27.83 -17.77 14.30
CA GLU A 232 27.24 -18.51 15.43
C GLU A 232 26.05 -19.40 14.99
N SER A 233 25.69 -19.37 13.72
CA SER A 233 24.57 -20.20 13.21
C SER A 233 24.90 -21.68 13.31
N GLU A 234 24.13 -22.43 14.09
CA GLU A 234 24.23 -23.87 14.18
C GLU A 234 23.59 -24.54 12.96
N GLN A 235 24.22 -25.61 12.51
CA GLN A 235 23.74 -26.39 11.37
C GLN A 235 22.56 -27.27 11.80
N LEU A 236 21.51 -27.25 11.01
CA LEU A 236 20.34 -28.12 11.19
C LEU A 236 20.68 -29.59 10.88
N PRO A 237 19.86 -30.56 11.36
CA PRO A 237 20.08 -31.98 11.10
C PRO A 237 20.12 -32.35 9.60
N ASN A 238 19.48 -31.56 8.75
CA ASN A 238 19.49 -31.73 7.29
C ASN A 238 20.74 -31.14 6.59
N GLY A 239 21.69 -30.59 7.35
CA GLY A 239 22.90 -29.97 6.83
C GLY A 239 22.76 -28.53 6.34
N MET A 240 21.58 -27.94 6.51
CA MET A 240 21.31 -26.54 6.19
C MET A 240 21.49 -25.64 7.42
N TYR A 241 21.49 -24.35 7.22
CA TYR A 241 21.50 -23.34 8.28
C TYR A 241 20.20 -22.56 8.30
N PRO A 242 19.65 -22.24 9.49
CA PRO A 242 18.45 -21.41 9.59
C PRO A 242 18.73 -19.98 9.09
N MET A 243 17.86 -19.47 8.24
CA MET A 243 17.95 -18.09 7.73
C MET A 243 16.86 -17.21 8.33
N PHE A 244 15.64 -17.44 7.93
CA PHE A 244 14.44 -16.76 8.43
C PHE A 244 13.34 -17.80 8.73
N PRO A 245 13.57 -18.69 9.72
CA PRO A 245 12.53 -19.58 10.20
C PRO A 245 11.41 -18.77 10.85
N GLY A 246 10.25 -19.38 11.02
CA GLY A 246 9.08 -18.70 11.56
C GLY A 246 9.29 -18.12 12.96
N SER A 247 10.01 -18.82 13.85
CA SER A 247 10.40 -18.32 15.17
C SER A 247 11.18 -17.00 15.08
N LYS A 248 12.23 -16.92 14.27
CA LYS A 248 13.01 -15.70 14.08
C LYS A 248 12.15 -14.56 13.51
N LEU A 249 11.27 -14.84 12.55
CA LEU A 249 10.36 -13.85 12.00
C LEU A 249 9.30 -13.40 13.02
N SER A 250 8.89 -14.29 13.95
CA SER A 250 8.01 -13.93 15.06
C SER A 250 8.68 -12.95 16.01
N ASP A 251 9.94 -13.19 16.37
CA ASP A 251 10.72 -12.29 17.24
C ASP A 251 10.90 -10.90 16.59
N ILE A 252 11.23 -10.88 15.30
CA ILE A 252 11.33 -9.63 14.54
C ILE A 252 9.98 -8.88 14.55
N ARG A 253 8.88 -9.59 14.29
CA ARG A 253 7.53 -9.02 14.32
C ARG A 253 7.20 -8.41 15.69
N ASP A 254 7.55 -9.11 16.77
CA ASP A 254 7.23 -8.70 18.13
C ASP A 254 8.10 -7.54 18.62
N SER A 255 9.24 -7.30 17.94
CA SER A 255 10.16 -6.19 18.23
C SER A 255 9.79 -4.87 17.56
N MET A 256 8.79 -4.84 16.66
CA MET A 256 8.44 -3.63 15.89
C MET A 256 6.94 -3.33 15.89
N PRO A 257 6.51 -2.10 15.54
CA PRO A 257 5.10 -1.77 15.33
C PRO A 257 4.46 -2.67 14.27
N ALA A 258 3.18 -3.00 14.46
CA ALA A 258 2.45 -3.89 13.55
C ALA A 258 2.37 -3.34 12.12
N GLY A 259 2.24 -2.02 11.95
CA GLY A 259 2.24 -1.37 10.64
C GLY A 259 3.59 -1.50 9.93
N THR A 260 4.70 -1.32 10.67
CA THR A 260 6.05 -1.51 10.13
C THR A 260 6.28 -2.95 9.68
N TRP A 261 5.84 -3.93 10.48
CA TRP A 261 5.89 -5.33 10.11
C TRP A 261 5.11 -5.60 8.81
N ALA A 262 3.86 -5.15 8.75
CA ALA A 262 3.00 -5.37 7.59
C ALA A 262 3.58 -4.73 6.33
N LEU A 263 4.08 -3.50 6.43
CA LEU A 263 4.66 -2.79 5.30
C LEU A 263 5.98 -3.42 4.84
N VAL A 264 6.95 -3.60 5.75
CA VAL A 264 8.34 -3.94 5.43
C VAL A 264 8.53 -5.44 5.22
N TYR A 265 7.88 -6.28 6.03
CA TYR A 265 8.04 -7.73 5.96
C TYR A 265 6.93 -8.44 5.20
N GLN A 266 5.70 -7.94 5.23
CA GLN A 266 4.60 -8.54 4.47
C GLN A 266 4.31 -7.83 3.15
N GLN A 267 4.96 -6.68 2.89
CA GLN A 267 4.79 -5.86 1.69
C GLN A 267 3.33 -5.38 1.52
N GLU A 268 2.61 -5.22 2.63
CA GLU A 268 1.22 -4.76 2.68
C GLU A 268 1.17 -3.25 2.89
N ASP A 269 0.26 -2.58 2.19
CA ASP A 269 0.03 -1.15 2.36
C ASP A 269 -0.78 -0.91 3.65
N VAL A 270 -0.10 -0.56 4.72
CA VAL A 270 -0.72 -0.20 6.00
C VAL A 270 -0.19 1.17 6.43
N ALA A 271 -1.07 2.11 6.69
CA ALA A 271 -0.67 3.35 7.34
C ALA A 271 -0.37 3.06 8.83
N GLU A 272 0.84 3.29 9.27
CA GLU A 272 1.30 3.02 10.65
C GLU A 272 0.41 3.66 11.73
N ASP A 273 -0.20 4.80 11.40
CA ASP A 273 -1.04 5.59 12.31
C ASP A 273 -2.53 5.57 11.91
N ALA A 274 -2.93 4.70 10.97
CA ALA A 274 -4.33 4.65 10.54
C ALA A 274 -5.24 4.15 11.66
N ILE A 275 -6.25 4.93 11.97
CA ILE A 275 -7.26 4.58 12.98
C ILE A 275 -8.15 3.44 12.51
N PHE A 276 -8.37 3.34 11.18
CA PHE A 276 -9.16 2.29 10.57
C PHE A 276 -8.21 1.18 10.07
N SER A 277 -8.16 0.08 10.81
CA SER A 277 -7.34 -1.08 10.43
C SER A 277 -7.78 -1.64 9.07
N ALA A 278 -6.83 -1.93 8.19
CA ALA A 278 -7.12 -2.56 6.89
C ALA A 278 -7.88 -3.89 7.06
N THR A 279 -7.54 -4.68 8.07
CA THR A 279 -8.26 -5.92 8.41
C THR A 279 -9.72 -5.65 8.74
N ALA A 280 -10.01 -4.62 9.54
CA ALA A 280 -11.39 -4.27 9.92
C ALA A 280 -12.19 -3.71 8.73
N VAL A 281 -11.59 -2.83 7.91
CA VAL A 281 -12.22 -2.28 6.70
C VAL A 281 -12.50 -3.38 5.68
N ASN A 282 -11.57 -4.32 5.50
CA ASN A 282 -11.77 -5.48 4.62
C ASN A 282 -12.86 -6.42 5.12
N ALA A 283 -12.93 -6.69 6.42
CA ALA A 283 -13.97 -7.54 7.01
C ALA A 283 -15.36 -6.87 6.93
N ALA A 284 -15.43 -5.54 7.09
CA ALA A 284 -16.66 -4.78 6.88
C ALA A 284 -17.08 -4.68 5.40
N THR A 285 -16.27 -5.16 4.47
CA THR A 285 -16.56 -5.15 3.02
C THR A 285 -17.24 -6.44 2.59
N ASN A 286 -18.51 -6.38 2.24
CA ASN A 286 -19.26 -7.51 1.69
C ASN A 286 -19.01 -7.63 0.18
N ARG A 287 -18.14 -8.55 -0.21
CA ARG A 287 -17.77 -8.77 -1.62
C ARG A 287 -18.87 -9.45 -2.44
N ALA A 288 -19.90 -9.99 -1.82
CA ALA A 288 -21.07 -10.53 -2.52
C ALA A 288 -22.10 -9.46 -2.88
N ARG A 289 -22.04 -8.27 -2.23
CA ARG A 289 -23.01 -7.19 -2.43
C ARG A 289 -22.48 -6.13 -3.39
N LYS A 290 -23.17 -5.96 -4.51
CA LYS A 290 -22.88 -4.85 -5.44
C LYS A 290 -23.41 -3.53 -4.91
N PRO A 291 -22.77 -2.39 -5.24
CA PRO A 291 -23.32 -1.07 -4.98
C PRO A 291 -24.68 -0.88 -5.67
N GLY A 292 -25.60 -0.24 -5.00
CA GLY A 292 -26.95 0.04 -5.48
C GLY A 292 -27.99 0.07 -4.36
N PRO A 293 -29.23 0.50 -4.65
CA PRO A 293 -30.30 0.54 -3.67
C PRO A 293 -30.56 -0.85 -3.06
N LEU A 294 -30.61 -0.90 -1.74
CA LEU A 294 -30.98 -2.12 -1.02
C LEU A 294 -32.48 -2.35 -1.13
N THR A 295 -32.84 -3.44 -1.79
CA THR A 295 -34.23 -3.89 -1.95
C THR A 295 -34.58 -5.00 -0.96
N ALA A 296 -35.89 -5.27 -0.81
CA ALA A 296 -36.36 -6.40 -0.02
C ALA A 296 -35.69 -7.70 -0.50
N GLY A 297 -35.09 -8.44 0.42
CA GLY A 297 -34.36 -9.68 0.12
C GLY A 297 -32.88 -9.51 -0.25
N ALA A 298 -32.38 -8.31 -0.51
CA ALA A 298 -30.97 -8.07 -0.86
C ALA A 298 -29.98 -8.45 0.27
N LEU A 299 -30.45 -8.56 1.52
CA LEU A 299 -29.67 -8.94 2.69
C LEU A 299 -29.84 -10.41 3.07
N GLY A 300 -30.44 -11.24 2.19
CA GLY A 300 -30.61 -12.68 2.43
C GLY A 300 -31.61 -13.05 3.55
N HIS A 301 -32.32 -12.07 4.13
CA HIS A 301 -33.30 -12.27 5.19
C HIS A 301 -34.68 -11.83 4.74
N PRO A 302 -35.71 -12.71 4.77
CA PRO A 302 -37.07 -12.33 4.34
C PRO A 302 -37.72 -11.22 5.19
N ARG A 303 -37.15 -10.91 6.35
CA ARG A 303 -37.62 -9.86 7.28
C ARG A 303 -36.81 -8.55 7.19
N HIS A 304 -35.74 -8.50 6.40
CA HIS A 304 -34.88 -7.34 6.21
C HIS A 304 -35.13 -6.70 4.82
N GLY A 305 -36.41 -6.48 4.50
CA GLY A 305 -36.76 -5.57 3.42
C GLY A 305 -36.43 -4.13 3.81
N SER A 306 -36.49 -3.21 2.86
CA SER A 306 -36.30 -1.77 3.09
C SER A 306 -37.30 -1.17 4.09
N GLU A 307 -38.33 -1.92 4.50
CA GLU A 307 -39.29 -1.53 5.53
C GLU A 307 -38.58 -1.45 6.90
N GLY A 308 -38.61 -0.27 7.51
CA GLY A 308 -37.97 0.02 8.79
C GLY A 308 -36.52 0.53 8.70
N MET A 309 -35.97 0.63 7.50
CA MET A 309 -34.66 1.26 7.29
C MET A 309 -34.83 2.75 6.99
N TYR A 310 -33.89 3.56 7.48
CA TYR A 310 -33.83 4.99 7.24
C TYR A 310 -32.67 5.33 6.31
N THR A 311 -32.96 5.92 5.15
CA THR A 311 -31.94 6.24 4.15
C THR A 311 -31.38 7.62 4.38
N ILE A 312 -30.07 7.72 4.53
CA ILE A 312 -29.33 8.96 4.71
C ILE A 312 -28.35 9.11 3.56
N ALA A 313 -28.31 10.28 2.97
CA ALA A 313 -27.23 10.66 2.08
C ALA A 313 -26.37 11.75 2.73
N SER A 314 -25.10 11.74 2.46
CA SER A 314 -24.15 12.73 2.96
C SER A 314 -23.23 13.22 1.84
N MET A 315 -22.77 14.45 1.96
CA MET A 315 -21.88 15.05 0.99
C MET A 315 -20.84 15.93 1.68
N ASP A 316 -19.59 15.72 1.29
CA ASP A 316 -18.49 16.65 1.55
C ASP A 316 -18.16 17.35 0.23
N PRO A 317 -18.70 18.54 0.00
CA PRO A 317 -18.51 19.25 -1.25
C PRO A 317 -17.28 20.14 -1.15
N ALA A 318 -16.28 19.91 -2.00
CA ALA A 318 -15.15 20.82 -2.14
C ALA A 318 -15.32 21.68 -3.40
N MET A 319 -15.09 22.98 -3.24
CA MET A 319 -15.09 23.95 -4.34
C MET A 319 -13.71 24.58 -4.48
N GLY A 320 -13.18 24.54 -5.70
CA GLY A 320 -11.87 25.12 -6.03
C GLY A 320 -11.17 24.31 -7.12
N MET A 321 -10.11 24.84 -7.68
CA MET A 321 -9.40 24.19 -8.79
C MET A 321 -8.78 22.83 -8.45
N ASP A 322 -8.67 22.49 -7.15
CA ASP A 322 -8.12 21.22 -6.66
C ASP A 322 -9.10 20.46 -5.72
N GLY A 323 -10.38 20.84 -5.70
CA GLY A 323 -11.36 20.30 -4.77
C GLY A 323 -12.03 19.01 -5.26
N GLN A 324 -12.17 18.03 -4.39
CA GLN A 324 -12.90 16.79 -4.63
C GLN A 324 -14.24 16.81 -3.86
N THR A 325 -15.36 16.53 -4.53
CA THR A 325 -16.64 16.30 -3.84
C THR A 325 -16.85 14.82 -3.65
N PHE A 326 -17.15 14.43 -2.42
CA PHE A 326 -17.49 13.06 -2.06
C PHE A 326 -18.97 12.99 -1.63
N THR A 327 -19.70 12.08 -2.26
CA THR A 327 -21.11 11.80 -1.93
C THR A 327 -21.24 10.35 -1.50
N LEU A 328 -21.98 10.11 -0.43
CA LEU A 328 -22.26 8.78 0.10
C LEU A 328 -23.74 8.63 0.38
N VAL A 329 -24.31 7.46 0.12
CA VAL A 329 -25.67 7.09 0.51
C VAL A 329 -25.66 5.73 1.19
N GLY A 330 -26.50 5.60 2.20
CA GLY A 330 -26.62 4.34 2.92
C GLY A 330 -27.91 4.27 3.75
N LYS A 331 -28.17 3.07 4.27
CA LYS A 331 -29.34 2.76 5.11
C LYS A 331 -28.92 2.42 6.52
N VAL A 332 -29.71 2.94 7.45
CA VAL A 332 -29.58 2.62 8.88
C VAL A 332 -30.72 1.69 9.26
N ASN A 333 -30.38 0.51 9.75
CA ASN A 333 -31.34 -0.47 10.22
C ASN A 333 -31.45 -0.39 11.76
N ARG A 334 -32.63 -0.07 12.26
CA ARG A 334 -32.88 0.01 13.71
C ARG A 334 -32.90 -1.34 14.41
N ALA A 335 -33.18 -2.43 13.68
CA ALA A 335 -33.30 -3.75 14.25
C ALA A 335 -31.95 -4.37 14.63
N ASP A 336 -30.95 -4.26 13.75
CA ASP A 336 -29.59 -4.79 13.94
C ASP A 336 -28.56 -3.70 14.24
N GLN A 337 -28.97 -2.44 14.22
CA GLN A 337 -28.15 -1.24 14.43
C GLN A 337 -27.03 -1.07 13.40
N LYS A 338 -27.09 -1.78 12.28
CA LYS A 338 -26.10 -1.70 11.21
C LYS A 338 -26.31 -0.50 10.28
N ARG A 339 -25.19 -0.04 9.71
CA ARG A 339 -25.08 0.98 8.69
C ARG A 339 -24.68 0.30 7.40
N TYR A 340 -25.58 0.25 6.45
CA TYR A 340 -25.34 -0.35 5.14
C TYR A 340 -25.03 0.77 4.15
N VAL A 341 -23.77 0.97 3.80
CA VAL A 341 -23.40 1.88 2.71
C VAL A 341 -23.90 1.27 1.40
N GLU A 342 -24.75 1.98 0.68
CA GLU A 342 -25.32 1.50 -0.58
C GLU A 342 -24.44 1.85 -1.77
N ASN A 343 -23.94 3.08 -1.82
CA ASN A 343 -23.01 3.55 -2.86
C ASN A 343 -22.27 4.81 -2.43
N ALA A 344 -21.23 5.15 -3.20
CA ALA A 344 -20.52 6.41 -3.08
C ALA A 344 -20.05 6.90 -4.45
N TRP A 345 -19.88 8.21 -4.58
CA TRP A 345 -19.40 8.88 -5.78
C TRP A 345 -18.32 9.88 -5.39
N VAL A 346 -17.34 9.99 -6.24
CA VAL A 346 -16.24 10.93 -6.12
C VAL A 346 -16.12 11.71 -7.42
N GLN A 347 -16.04 13.03 -7.35
CA GLN A 347 -15.91 13.91 -8.49
C GLN A 347 -14.92 15.03 -8.22
N GLN A 348 -13.95 15.18 -9.11
CA GLN A 348 -13.02 16.30 -9.07
C GLN A 348 -13.66 17.56 -9.65
N ASN A 349 -13.45 18.69 -8.97
CA ASN A 349 -13.86 20.02 -9.43
C ASN A 349 -15.33 20.10 -9.93
N PRO A 350 -16.34 19.59 -9.20
CA PRO A 350 -17.70 19.65 -9.67
C PRO A 350 -18.22 21.08 -9.64
N GLY A 351 -18.92 21.48 -10.71
CA GLY A 351 -19.71 22.71 -10.70
C GLY A 351 -21.00 22.58 -9.89
N ALA A 352 -21.62 23.70 -9.55
CA ALA A 352 -22.89 23.74 -8.80
C ALA A 352 -23.99 22.88 -9.43
N ALA A 353 -24.11 22.89 -10.76
CA ALA A 353 -25.08 22.09 -11.49
C ALA A 353 -24.91 20.58 -11.21
N TYR A 354 -23.68 20.07 -11.25
CA TYR A 354 -23.40 18.66 -10.95
C TYR A 354 -23.82 18.28 -9.52
N ILE A 355 -23.55 19.15 -8.55
CA ILE A 355 -23.94 18.93 -7.14
C ILE A 355 -25.45 18.83 -7.02
N ILE A 356 -26.19 19.77 -7.62
CA ILE A 356 -27.65 19.80 -7.61
C ILE A 356 -28.22 18.54 -8.29
N ASP A 357 -27.72 18.18 -9.46
CA ASP A 357 -28.15 16.99 -10.20
C ASP A 357 -27.85 15.70 -9.43
N THR A 358 -26.68 15.63 -8.76
CA THR A 358 -26.32 14.50 -7.91
C THR A 358 -27.29 14.38 -6.73
N ILE A 359 -27.60 15.48 -6.06
CA ILE A 359 -28.58 15.48 -4.96
C ILE A 359 -29.95 14.99 -5.44
N LYS A 360 -30.46 15.50 -6.57
CA LYS A 360 -31.74 15.09 -7.13
C LYS A 360 -31.76 13.62 -7.52
N ARG A 361 -30.75 13.17 -8.28
CA ARG A 361 -30.60 11.79 -8.76
C ARG A 361 -30.51 10.79 -7.60
N VAL A 362 -29.62 11.04 -6.65
CA VAL A 362 -29.43 10.14 -5.49
C VAL A 362 -30.70 10.11 -4.63
N THR A 363 -31.39 11.24 -4.46
CA THR A 363 -32.67 11.31 -3.74
C THR A 363 -33.72 10.39 -4.36
N ASP A 364 -33.90 10.47 -5.67
CA ASP A 364 -34.92 9.71 -6.38
C ASP A 364 -34.53 8.21 -6.52
N GLU A 365 -33.27 7.92 -6.79
CA GLU A 365 -32.79 6.55 -7.02
C GLU A 365 -32.74 5.71 -5.74
N TYR A 366 -32.33 6.32 -4.61
CA TYR A 366 -32.14 5.61 -3.34
C TYR A 366 -33.26 5.83 -2.32
N GLY A 367 -34.21 6.69 -2.62
CA GLY A 367 -35.32 7.03 -1.70
C GLY A 367 -34.81 7.68 -0.42
N VAL A 368 -33.95 8.70 -0.55
CA VAL A 368 -33.34 9.40 0.58
C VAL A 368 -34.36 10.06 1.46
N ASN A 369 -34.29 9.81 2.77
CA ASN A 369 -35.12 10.49 3.77
C ASN A 369 -34.46 11.79 4.24
N GLU A 370 -33.13 11.85 4.26
CA GLU A 370 -32.40 12.98 4.81
C GLU A 370 -31.01 13.12 4.19
N TRP A 371 -30.61 14.34 3.90
CA TRP A 371 -29.30 14.76 3.49
C TRP A 371 -28.54 15.44 4.62
N VAL A 372 -27.25 15.11 4.78
CA VAL A 372 -26.31 15.85 5.61
C VAL A 372 -25.20 16.40 4.71
N ILE A 373 -25.08 17.70 4.66
CA ILE A 373 -24.12 18.39 3.77
C ILE A 373 -23.27 19.31 4.62
N GLU A 374 -21.93 19.29 4.40
CA GLU A 374 -21.04 20.21 5.09
C GLU A 374 -21.45 21.66 4.83
N GLU A 375 -21.51 22.47 5.88
CA GLU A 375 -21.87 23.89 5.79
C GLU A 375 -20.60 24.75 5.66
N ASN A 376 -20.36 25.24 4.45
CA ASN A 376 -19.49 26.39 4.22
C ASN A 376 -20.24 27.47 3.42
N ALA A 377 -19.62 28.61 3.15
CA ALA A 377 -20.30 29.78 2.56
C ALA A 377 -21.05 29.49 1.23
N PHE A 378 -20.57 28.52 0.45
CA PHE A 378 -21.20 28.14 -0.82
C PHE A 378 -22.40 27.20 -0.62
N GLN A 379 -22.32 26.30 0.33
CA GLN A 379 -23.43 25.37 0.62
C GLN A 379 -24.60 26.08 1.23
N SER A 380 -24.38 27.13 2.02
CA SER A 380 -25.49 28.03 2.45
C SER A 380 -26.25 28.62 1.26
N PHE A 381 -25.54 28.92 0.17
CA PHE A 381 -26.14 29.36 -1.09
C PHE A 381 -26.94 28.22 -1.76
N LEU A 382 -26.38 27.01 -1.89
CA LEU A 382 -27.08 25.86 -2.48
C LEU A 382 -28.35 25.50 -1.72
N LEU A 383 -28.28 25.46 -0.39
CA LEU A 383 -29.41 25.20 0.48
C LEU A 383 -30.49 26.32 0.40
N GLY A 384 -30.10 27.52 -0.06
CA GLY A 384 -30.94 28.65 -0.32
C GLY A 384 -31.71 28.61 -1.64
N LEU A 385 -31.32 27.76 -2.60
CA LEU A 385 -31.91 27.75 -3.94
C LEU A 385 -33.37 27.29 -3.91
N PRO A 386 -34.33 28.13 -4.44
CA PRO A 386 -35.75 27.82 -4.43
C PRO A 386 -36.09 26.51 -5.12
N GLU A 387 -35.38 26.19 -6.20
CA GLU A 387 -35.58 24.96 -6.98
C GLU A 387 -35.25 23.70 -6.14
N LEU A 388 -34.13 23.70 -5.43
CA LEU A 388 -33.73 22.56 -4.61
C LEU A 388 -34.63 22.41 -3.40
N ARG A 389 -35.04 23.53 -2.78
CA ARG A 389 -36.01 23.53 -1.67
C ARG A 389 -37.37 22.98 -2.10
N SER A 390 -37.88 23.41 -3.24
CA SER A 390 -39.14 22.90 -3.79
C SER A 390 -39.06 21.40 -4.06
N PHE A 391 -37.96 20.94 -4.70
CA PHE A 391 -37.69 19.53 -4.96
C PHE A 391 -37.71 18.70 -3.67
N MET A 392 -36.97 19.12 -2.65
CA MET A 392 -36.91 18.44 -1.36
C MET A 392 -38.26 18.44 -0.63
N SER A 393 -38.95 19.58 -0.59
CA SER A 393 -40.25 19.69 0.03
C SER A 393 -41.27 18.75 -0.62
N THR A 394 -41.32 18.69 -1.94
CA THR A 394 -42.25 17.82 -2.68
C THR A 394 -42.01 16.33 -2.37
N ARG A 395 -40.79 15.93 -2.05
CA ARG A 395 -40.41 14.55 -1.72
C ARG A 395 -40.39 14.24 -0.23
N GLY A 396 -40.64 15.24 0.62
CA GLY A 396 -40.59 15.09 2.07
C GLY A 396 -39.19 14.84 2.61
N VAL A 397 -38.15 15.22 1.86
CA VAL A 397 -36.73 15.00 2.21
C VAL A 397 -36.21 16.14 3.07
N ARG A 398 -35.52 15.81 4.14
CA ARG A 398 -34.89 16.80 5.01
C ARG A 398 -33.47 17.09 4.54
N MET A 399 -33.06 18.36 4.64
CA MET A 399 -31.66 18.76 4.44
C MET A 399 -31.11 19.33 5.73
N GLN A 400 -29.99 18.76 6.20
CA GLN A 400 -29.31 19.21 7.40
C GLN A 400 -27.93 19.73 7.07
N PRO A 401 -27.67 21.02 7.27
CA PRO A 401 -26.29 21.53 7.20
C PRO A 401 -25.49 21.04 8.41
N HIS A 402 -24.23 20.68 8.18
CA HIS A 402 -23.30 20.34 9.25
C HIS A 402 -22.07 21.25 9.20
N TYR A 403 -21.85 21.98 10.28
CA TYR A 403 -20.68 22.84 10.41
C TYR A 403 -19.47 22.05 10.91
N THR A 404 -18.43 22.00 10.09
CA THR A 404 -17.18 21.31 10.41
C THR A 404 -16.16 22.30 10.97
N SER A 405 -15.62 21.99 12.13
CA SER A 405 -14.57 22.76 12.80
C SER A 405 -13.49 21.80 13.34
N ARG A 406 -13.00 22.06 14.54
CA ARG A 406 -12.10 21.14 15.25
C ARG A 406 -12.76 19.84 15.70
N ASN A 407 -14.08 19.76 15.65
CA ASN A 407 -14.85 18.57 16.02
C ASN A 407 -14.48 17.32 15.21
N LYS A 408 -14.02 17.48 13.96
CA LYS A 408 -13.60 16.35 13.12
C LYS A 408 -12.41 15.56 13.65
N ILE A 409 -11.55 16.19 14.44
CA ILE A 409 -10.36 15.56 15.03
C ILE A 409 -10.58 15.12 16.48
N ASP A 410 -11.79 15.34 17.01
CA ASP A 410 -12.15 14.88 18.35
C ASP A 410 -12.14 13.34 18.38
N PRO A 411 -11.39 12.71 19.31
CA PRO A 411 -11.27 11.25 19.34
C PRO A 411 -12.57 10.52 19.69
N ASP A 412 -13.49 11.21 20.38
CA ASP A 412 -14.75 10.64 20.87
C ASP A 412 -15.95 10.95 19.96
N LEU A 413 -15.91 12.04 19.23
CA LEU A 413 -17.03 12.54 18.42
C LEU A 413 -16.68 12.71 16.95
N GLY A 414 -15.40 12.88 16.61
CA GLY A 414 -14.92 13.09 15.25
C GLY A 414 -14.84 11.80 14.41
N VAL A 415 -14.16 11.89 13.30
CA VAL A 415 -13.96 10.78 12.33
C VAL A 415 -13.39 9.53 13.00
N ALA A 416 -12.44 9.69 13.92
CA ALA A 416 -11.82 8.58 14.66
C ALA A 416 -12.83 7.75 15.46
N SER A 417 -13.91 8.37 15.92
CA SER A 417 -14.95 7.71 16.70
C SER A 417 -15.73 6.63 15.93
N MET A 418 -15.60 6.59 14.61
CA MET A 418 -16.23 5.56 13.78
C MET A 418 -15.43 4.25 13.72
N SER A 419 -14.15 4.26 14.11
CA SER A 419 -13.30 3.07 14.03
C SER A 419 -13.92 1.82 14.71
N PRO A 420 -14.56 1.90 15.89
CA PRO A 420 -15.21 0.75 16.50
C PRO A 420 -16.39 0.17 15.68
N LEU A 421 -16.98 0.93 14.77
CA LEU A 421 -18.09 0.46 13.93
C LEU A 421 -17.63 -0.54 12.86
N PHE A 422 -16.35 -0.54 12.53
CA PHE A 422 -15.75 -1.52 11.61
C PHE A 422 -15.43 -2.84 12.31
N GLY A 423 -15.77 -2.97 13.59
CA GLY A 423 -15.53 -4.14 14.41
C GLY A 423 -14.15 -4.17 15.03
N SER A 424 -13.92 -5.21 15.82
CA SER A 424 -12.66 -5.39 16.53
C SER A 424 -11.77 -6.37 15.81
N VAL A 425 -10.49 -6.06 15.78
CA VAL A 425 -9.45 -6.99 15.37
C VAL A 425 -8.69 -7.48 16.58
N ARG A 426 -8.48 -8.79 16.67
CA ARG A 426 -7.65 -9.44 17.67
C ARG A 426 -6.44 -10.06 16.98
N ARG A 427 -5.33 -10.07 17.67
CA ARG A 427 -4.19 -10.90 17.29
C ARG A 427 -4.48 -12.33 17.77
N VAL A 428 -4.49 -13.27 16.84
CA VAL A 428 -4.57 -14.68 17.20
C VAL A 428 -3.22 -15.05 17.82
N VAL A 429 -3.25 -15.60 19.02
CA VAL A 429 -2.03 -15.98 19.79
C VAL A 429 -1.19 -16.96 18.97
N ASP A 430 -1.82 -17.72 18.10
CA ASP A 430 -1.31 -18.88 17.38
C ASP A 430 -0.73 -18.58 15.98
N GLY A 431 -0.28 -17.38 15.66
CA GLY A 431 0.30 -17.18 14.33
C GLY A 431 0.50 -15.72 13.90
N GLY A 432 0.20 -14.79 14.78
CA GLY A 432 0.40 -13.38 14.50
C GLY A 432 -0.53 -12.79 13.45
N ARG A 433 -1.50 -13.56 12.99
CA ARG A 433 -2.56 -13.09 12.11
C ARG A 433 -3.54 -12.20 12.87
N TRP A 434 -3.92 -11.09 12.27
CA TRP A 434 -5.03 -10.29 12.76
C TRP A 434 -6.34 -10.90 12.26
N GLU A 435 -7.22 -11.27 13.19
CA GLU A 435 -8.56 -11.75 12.89
C GLU A 435 -9.60 -10.71 13.30
N HIS A 436 -10.63 -10.59 12.49
CA HIS A 436 -11.81 -9.83 12.79
C HIS A 436 -12.80 -10.66 13.61
N ASN A 437 -13.50 -10.01 14.55
CA ASN A 437 -14.47 -10.72 15.41
C ASN A 437 -15.89 -10.76 14.83
N ASP A 438 -16.09 -10.39 13.58
CA ASP A 438 -17.40 -10.31 12.87
C ASP A 438 -18.45 -9.46 13.62
N ASP A 439 -17.97 -8.45 14.36
CA ASP A 439 -18.78 -7.55 15.18
C ASP A 439 -18.95 -6.16 14.54
N ASN A 440 -18.73 -6.04 13.23
CA ASN A 440 -18.87 -4.78 12.49
C ASN A 440 -20.31 -4.32 12.43
N LEU A 441 -20.48 -3.02 12.67
CA LEU A 441 -21.76 -2.29 12.55
C LEU A 441 -21.85 -1.44 11.27
N VAL A 442 -20.81 -1.42 10.46
CA VAL A 442 -20.78 -0.83 9.11
C VAL A 442 -20.56 -1.95 8.10
N GLU A 443 -21.29 -1.92 7.00
CA GLU A 443 -21.10 -2.80 5.87
C GLU A 443 -20.91 -1.97 4.59
N LEU A 444 -19.81 -2.20 3.89
CA LEU A 444 -19.48 -1.61 2.60
C LEU A 444 -19.79 -2.61 1.48
N PRO A 445 -20.27 -2.17 0.30
CA PRO A 445 -20.42 -3.06 -0.85
C PRO A 445 -19.10 -3.35 -1.53
N HIS A 446 -19.13 -4.23 -2.54
CA HIS A 446 -17.96 -4.62 -3.32
C HIS A 446 -17.29 -3.41 -4.01
N PRO A 447 -16.01 -3.13 -3.77
CA PRO A 447 -15.35 -1.91 -4.24
C PRO A 447 -15.15 -1.87 -5.78
N ASP A 448 -14.98 -3.03 -6.42
CA ASP A 448 -14.63 -3.09 -7.85
C ASP A 448 -15.79 -2.65 -8.77
N TYR A 449 -16.99 -2.49 -8.23
CA TYR A 449 -18.16 -2.02 -8.98
C TYR A 449 -18.47 -0.53 -8.76
N SER A 450 -17.71 0.16 -7.92
CA SER A 450 -17.89 1.60 -7.65
C SER A 450 -16.56 2.27 -7.33
N PRO A 451 -16.09 3.19 -8.19
CA PRO A 451 -14.90 3.99 -7.90
C PRO A 451 -14.99 4.76 -6.58
N GLY A 452 -16.20 5.24 -6.21
CA GLY A 452 -16.43 5.93 -4.95
C GLY A 452 -16.28 5.01 -3.73
N ILE A 453 -16.76 3.76 -3.80
CA ILE A 453 -16.58 2.79 -2.70
C ILE A 453 -15.11 2.40 -2.58
N LYS A 454 -14.41 2.22 -3.70
CA LYS A 454 -12.97 1.96 -3.70
C LYS A 454 -12.22 3.12 -3.03
N ALA A 455 -12.49 4.36 -3.46
CA ALA A 455 -11.90 5.55 -2.89
C ALA A 455 -12.18 5.69 -1.37
N LEU A 456 -13.42 5.43 -0.93
CA LEU A 456 -13.78 5.44 0.49
C LEU A 456 -12.91 4.48 1.31
N ARG A 457 -12.77 3.24 0.84
CA ARG A 457 -11.96 2.23 1.54
C ARG A 457 -10.49 2.63 1.62
N ASP A 458 -9.94 3.07 0.50
CA ASP A 458 -8.52 3.46 0.42
C ASP A 458 -8.24 4.66 1.34
N GLN A 459 -9.14 5.66 1.36
CA GLN A 459 -9.06 6.82 2.24
C GLN A 459 -9.22 6.46 3.72
N LEU A 460 -10.11 5.51 4.08
CA LEU A 460 -10.25 5.03 5.45
C LEU A 460 -8.96 4.36 5.93
N MET A 461 -8.38 3.47 5.13
CA MET A 461 -7.17 2.73 5.49
C MET A 461 -5.92 3.63 5.60
N THR A 462 -5.96 4.83 5.02
CA THR A 462 -4.87 5.81 5.07
C THR A 462 -5.16 7.01 5.97
N TRP A 463 -6.34 7.06 6.60
CA TRP A 463 -6.76 8.21 7.38
C TRP A 463 -5.99 8.36 8.70
N ILE A 464 -5.41 9.54 8.93
CA ILE A 464 -4.62 9.88 10.13
C ILE A 464 -5.18 11.18 10.76
N PRO A 465 -5.49 11.18 12.07
CA PRO A 465 -6.00 12.36 12.75
C PRO A 465 -5.02 13.54 12.71
N GLY A 466 -5.52 14.72 12.41
CA GLY A 466 -4.75 15.96 12.49
C GLY A 466 -3.71 16.18 11.40
N LYS A 467 -3.44 15.20 10.54
CA LYS A 467 -2.54 15.38 9.41
C LYS A 467 -3.23 16.30 8.38
N ARG A 468 -2.54 17.37 8.00
CA ARG A 468 -3.01 18.35 7.02
C ARG A 468 -2.05 18.34 5.84
N GLY A 469 -2.54 18.38 4.63
CA GLY A 469 -1.74 18.51 3.42
C GLY A 469 -2.53 18.08 2.17
N LYS A 470 -2.08 18.52 1.00
CA LYS A 470 -2.64 18.12 -0.30
C LYS A 470 -2.50 16.61 -0.58
N GLU A 471 -1.69 15.91 0.21
CA GLU A 471 -1.37 14.48 0.05
C GLU A 471 -2.36 13.54 0.75
N LEU A 472 -3.24 14.05 1.61
CA LEU A 472 -4.23 13.24 2.33
C LEU A 472 -5.64 13.64 1.90
N VAL A 473 -6.18 12.88 0.96
CA VAL A 473 -7.59 12.99 0.56
C VAL A 473 -8.43 12.38 1.67
N GLN A 474 -9.30 13.18 2.30
CA GLN A 474 -10.08 12.79 3.49
C GLN A 474 -11.59 12.87 3.26
N ASP A 475 -12.05 13.22 2.07
CA ASP A 475 -13.43 13.56 1.78
C ASP A 475 -14.38 12.36 1.95
N GLY A 476 -13.89 11.13 1.67
CA GLY A 476 -14.66 9.91 1.90
C GLY A 476 -14.93 9.62 3.39
N PRO A 477 -13.91 9.58 4.26
CA PRO A 477 -14.08 9.49 5.71
C PRO A 477 -14.95 10.62 6.28
N MET A 478 -14.87 11.83 5.75
CA MET A 478 -15.72 12.96 6.15
C MET A 478 -17.19 12.73 5.78
N ALA A 479 -17.46 12.33 4.53
CA ALA A 479 -18.83 12.02 4.11
C ALA A 479 -19.43 10.85 4.94
N LEU A 480 -18.63 9.80 5.23
CA LEU A 480 -19.08 8.73 6.11
C LEU A 480 -19.34 9.22 7.54
N TRP A 481 -18.54 10.14 8.03
CA TRP A 481 -18.76 10.73 9.36
C TRP A 481 -20.04 11.56 9.42
N PHE A 482 -20.35 12.35 8.41
CA PHE A 482 -21.63 13.09 8.34
C PHE A 482 -22.82 12.12 8.33
N PHE A 483 -22.72 11.05 7.56
CA PHE A 483 -23.72 9.98 7.57
C PHE A 483 -23.87 9.38 8.98
N GLU A 484 -22.76 9.05 9.67
CA GLU A 484 -22.79 8.44 11.00
C GLU A 484 -23.35 9.37 12.06
N LEU A 485 -23.05 10.67 12.04
CA LEU A 485 -23.63 11.63 12.98
C LEU A 485 -25.16 11.58 12.95
N ARG A 486 -25.71 11.41 11.77
CA ARG A 486 -27.16 11.31 11.61
C ARG A 486 -27.68 9.91 11.95
N ALA A 487 -26.95 8.88 11.57
CA ALA A 487 -27.26 7.50 11.92
C ALA A 487 -27.42 7.31 13.43
N ARG A 488 -26.55 7.91 14.24
CA ARG A 488 -26.65 7.92 15.71
C ARG A 488 -27.98 8.46 16.18
N THR A 489 -28.44 9.58 15.63
CA THR A 489 -29.72 10.17 16.00
C THR A 489 -30.91 9.27 15.62
N VAL A 490 -30.86 8.65 14.43
CA VAL A 490 -31.90 7.72 13.94
C VAL A 490 -31.98 6.46 14.80
N LEU A 491 -30.84 6.00 15.32
CA LEU A 491 -30.74 4.83 16.20
C LEU A 491 -31.11 5.15 17.66
N GLY A 492 -31.45 6.42 17.98
CA GLY A 492 -31.84 6.80 19.33
C GLY A 492 -30.69 7.14 20.26
N TYR A 493 -29.48 7.31 19.71
CA TYR A 493 -28.30 7.80 20.45
C TYR A 493 -28.41 9.34 20.58
N GLY A 494 -29.50 9.80 21.18
CA GLY A 494 -29.87 11.22 21.21
C GLY A 494 -28.82 12.13 21.85
N ASN A 495 -28.85 13.37 21.46
CA ASN A 495 -28.06 14.54 21.81
C ASN A 495 -27.28 14.46 23.13
N GLY A 496 -26.02 14.12 23.03
CA GLY A 496 -25.02 14.31 24.07
C GLY A 496 -24.96 13.17 25.10
N ASN A 497 -23.82 12.61 25.30
CA ASN A 497 -23.33 11.76 26.37
C ASN A 497 -23.27 10.25 26.21
N LYS A 498 -23.82 9.64 25.16
CA LYS A 498 -23.53 8.23 24.90
C LYS A 498 -22.57 8.10 23.72
N LYS A 499 -21.36 7.67 24.02
CA LYS A 499 -20.32 7.43 23.01
C LYS A 499 -20.65 6.16 22.22
N PRO A 500 -20.28 6.03 20.93
CA PRO A 500 -20.47 4.80 20.15
C PRO A 500 -19.90 3.56 20.86
N GLN A 501 -18.89 3.75 21.71
CA GLN A 501 -18.28 2.71 22.54
C GLN A 501 -19.23 2.13 23.59
N ASP A 502 -20.30 2.83 23.95
CA ASP A 502 -21.29 2.35 24.92
C ASP A 502 -22.25 1.31 24.32
N PHE A 503 -22.19 1.15 23.00
CA PHE A 503 -23.08 0.30 22.21
C PHE A 503 -22.39 -0.89 21.55
N VAL A 504 -21.06 -0.82 21.41
CA VAL A 504 -20.25 -1.97 21.07
C VAL A 504 -20.16 -2.82 22.33
N ASP A 505 -20.81 -3.97 22.32
CA ASP A 505 -21.01 -4.97 23.36
C ASP A 505 -20.16 -4.77 24.64
N SER A 506 -20.79 -4.91 25.80
CA SER A 506 -20.18 -4.73 27.14
C SER A 506 -18.83 -5.45 27.34
N ARG A 507 -18.51 -6.43 26.54
CA ARG A 507 -17.22 -7.10 26.43
C ARG A 507 -16.07 -6.18 25.97
N PHE A 508 -16.37 -5.09 25.23
CA PHE A 508 -15.39 -4.09 24.81
C PHE A 508 -15.04 -3.07 25.89
N VAL A 509 -16.01 -2.68 26.68
CA VAL A 509 -15.85 -1.68 27.75
C VAL A 509 -14.98 -2.24 28.87
N SER A 510 -15.06 -3.54 29.16
CA SER A 510 -14.29 -4.17 30.25
C SER A 510 -12.77 -4.19 29.98
N ARG A 511 -12.32 -4.28 28.71
CA ARG A 511 -10.88 -4.31 28.37
C ARG A 511 -10.21 -2.94 28.39
N LYS A 512 -10.90 -1.85 28.05
CA LYS A 512 -10.34 -0.48 28.20
C LYS A 512 -10.20 -0.07 29.67
N ARG A 513 -11.09 -0.52 30.57
CA ARG A 513 -10.96 -0.30 32.01
C ARG A 513 -9.81 -1.09 32.63
N ALA A 514 -9.50 -2.27 32.15
CA ALA A 514 -8.36 -3.06 32.60
C ALA A 514 -7.01 -2.41 32.24
N ARG A 515 -6.88 -1.75 31.08
CA ARG A 515 -5.65 -1.01 30.71
C ARG A 515 -5.42 0.28 31.49
N ARG A 516 -6.45 0.90 32.09
CA ARG A 516 -6.28 2.09 32.95
C ARG A 516 -5.89 1.78 34.41
N ARG A 517 -5.82 0.51 34.81
CA ARG A 517 -5.42 0.11 36.18
C ARG A 517 -3.95 -0.27 36.33
N PHE A 518 -3.14 -0.18 35.29
CA PHE A 518 -1.69 -0.23 35.38
C PHE A 518 -1.09 1.20 35.44
N THR A 519 -1.46 1.94 36.45
CA THR A 519 -0.60 3.02 36.96
C THR A 519 0.39 2.36 37.91
N ALA A 520 1.69 2.53 37.63
CA ALA A 520 2.77 2.09 38.48
C ALA A 520 2.56 2.55 39.94
N PRO A 521 2.94 1.74 40.93
CA PRO A 521 2.86 2.17 42.32
C PRO A 521 3.75 3.41 42.53
N ALA A 522 3.16 4.45 43.09
CA ALA A 522 3.84 5.65 43.56
C ALA A 522 4.69 5.32 44.80
N HIS A 523 5.81 4.66 44.63
CA HIS A 523 6.80 4.46 45.67
C HIS A 523 8.21 4.39 45.08
N ILE A 524 8.67 5.44 44.44
CA ILE A 524 10.10 5.77 44.28
C ILE A 524 10.17 7.27 43.95
N LEU A 525 9.97 8.11 44.94
CA LEU A 525 10.43 9.49 44.98
C LEU A 525 10.39 9.96 46.45
N GLU A 526 11.25 9.40 47.27
CA GLU A 526 11.72 10.06 48.51
C GLU A 526 13.14 9.55 48.78
N GLY A 527 14.08 10.47 48.83
CA GLY A 527 15.41 10.26 49.43
C GLY A 527 16.58 10.35 48.45
N GLY A 528 17.19 11.51 48.37
CA GLY A 528 18.48 11.75 47.74
C GLY A 528 18.90 13.20 47.80
N GLU A 529 19.30 13.64 49.02
CA GLU A 529 19.94 14.92 49.24
C GLU A 529 21.23 15.05 48.44
N TYR A 530 21.42 16.19 47.83
CA TYR A 530 22.69 16.67 47.28
C TYR A 530 23.60 17.13 48.45
N VAL A 531 24.78 16.56 48.55
CA VAL A 531 25.94 17.16 49.20
C VAL A 531 27.18 16.96 48.36
N GLY A 532 27.84 18.06 48.01
CA GLY A 532 29.21 18.14 47.48
C GLY A 532 29.33 18.34 45.97
#